data_acb9657fc49d292f220aa26ccaa0cdb3
#
_entry.id   acb9657fc49d292f220aa26ccaa0cdb3
#
_cell.length_a   1.000
_cell.length_b   1.000
_cell.length_c   1.000
_cell.angle_alpha   90.00
_cell.angle_beta   90.00
_cell.angle_gamma   90.00
#
_symmetry.space_group_name_H-M   'P 1'
#
loop_
_entity.id
_entity.type
_entity.pdbx_description
1 polymer ?
#
loop_
_entity_poly.entity_id
_entity_poly.type
_entity_poly.pdbx_seq_one_letter_code
_entity_poly.pdbx_strand_id
1 'polypeptide(L)'
;MNSKQDSVKPSDGERIAKRLARAGLCSRREAERWIVAGRVKVDGKVLETPACVVTAKSRIEVDGNALARAEPTKLWRHHKPKGLLTTNNDPEGRDTVFQHLPATLPRVVSVGRLDLNTEGLLLLTNDGALARHLELPSTGWRRRYRVRVHGNVDEKALARLADGVRIEGVSYGAIEAKMDSRQRGNAWLSLSLKEGKNREIRRVMEHMDLQVTRLIRLSYGPFQLGDLP
;
A
#
# COMPACT_ATOMS: atom_id res chain seq x y z
N MET A 1 7.68 -22.55 40.22
CA MET A 1 7.25 -21.21 39.83
C MET A 1 6.77 -21.28 38.38
N ASN A 2 5.45 -21.35 38.21
CA ASN A 2 4.82 -21.52 36.89
C ASN A 2 4.56 -20.14 36.28
N SER A 3 5.30 -19.79 35.25
CA SER A 3 5.00 -18.63 34.39
C SER A 3 3.89 -19.02 33.42
N LYS A 4 2.67 -18.58 33.71
CA LYS A 4 1.56 -18.60 32.76
C LYS A 4 1.89 -17.67 31.59
N GLN A 5 2.16 -18.26 30.44
CA GLN A 5 2.10 -17.55 29.17
C GLN A 5 0.60 -17.25 28.90
N ASP A 6 0.21 -15.99 29.09
CA ASP A 6 -1.08 -15.50 28.61
C ASP A 6 -1.07 -15.44 27.08
N SER A 7 -1.53 -16.53 26.47
CA SER A 7 -1.88 -16.54 25.07
C SER A 7 -3.11 -15.65 24.88
N VAL A 8 -2.91 -14.43 24.40
CA VAL A 8 -3.98 -13.54 23.91
C VAL A 8 -4.70 -14.27 22.78
N LYS A 9 -5.85 -14.89 23.09
CA LYS A 9 -6.75 -15.42 22.06
C LYS A 9 -7.14 -14.26 21.14
N PRO A 10 -7.05 -14.42 19.79
CA PRO A 10 -7.60 -13.43 18.88
C PRO A 10 -9.09 -13.26 19.21
N SER A 11 -9.54 -12.03 19.37
CA SER A 11 -10.96 -11.75 19.57
C SER A 11 -11.73 -12.37 18.37
N ASP A 12 -12.67 -13.27 18.65
CA ASP A 12 -13.42 -14.07 17.67
C ASP A 12 -14.29 -13.23 16.71
N GLY A 13 -14.17 -11.89 16.74
CA GLY A 13 -15.01 -10.98 15.98
C GLY A 13 -14.23 -9.90 15.22
N GLU A 14 -14.85 -9.42 14.15
CA GLU A 14 -14.36 -8.29 13.37
C GLU A 14 -15.49 -7.26 13.12
N ARG A 15 -15.10 -6.00 12.85
CA ARG A 15 -16.09 -4.97 12.49
C ARG A 15 -16.86 -5.35 11.22
N ILE A 16 -18.17 -5.19 11.22
CA ILE A 16 -19.06 -5.51 10.09
C ILE A 16 -18.60 -4.86 8.78
N ALA A 17 -18.18 -3.58 8.80
CA ALA A 17 -17.69 -2.89 7.63
C ALA A 17 -16.41 -3.56 7.04
N LYS A 18 -15.54 -4.14 7.90
CA LYS A 18 -14.40 -4.92 7.44
C LYS A 18 -14.84 -6.22 6.77
N ARG A 19 -15.84 -6.91 7.34
CA ARG A 19 -16.41 -8.16 6.79
C ARG A 19 -17.02 -7.94 5.40
N LEU A 20 -17.84 -6.89 5.24
CA LEU A 20 -18.44 -6.53 3.94
C LEU A 20 -17.39 -6.21 2.88
N ALA A 21 -16.37 -5.42 3.27
CA ALA A 21 -15.26 -5.10 2.37
C ALA A 21 -14.43 -6.34 1.99
N ARG A 22 -14.22 -7.27 2.93
CA ARG A 22 -13.49 -8.53 2.67
C ARG A 22 -14.27 -9.47 1.76
N ALA A 23 -15.59 -9.43 1.77
CA ALA A 23 -16.44 -10.15 0.83
C ALA A 23 -16.44 -9.53 -0.59
N GLY A 24 -15.75 -8.44 -0.80
CA GLY A 24 -15.58 -7.81 -2.12
C GLY A 24 -16.70 -6.87 -2.54
N LEU A 25 -17.75 -6.68 -1.72
CA LEU A 25 -18.93 -5.91 -2.12
C LEU A 25 -18.65 -4.39 -2.24
N CYS A 26 -17.90 -3.82 -1.30
CA CYS A 26 -17.73 -2.38 -1.20
C CYS A 26 -16.46 -1.97 -0.45
N SER A 27 -16.17 -0.67 -0.33
CA SER A 27 -15.16 -0.18 0.60
C SER A 27 -15.68 -0.19 2.04
N ARG A 28 -14.80 -0.12 3.05
CA ARG A 28 -15.22 -0.01 4.46
C ARG A 28 -16.09 1.24 4.70
N ARG A 29 -15.74 2.39 4.12
CA ARG A 29 -16.53 3.63 4.19
C ARG A 29 -17.87 3.50 3.49
N GLU A 30 -17.92 2.77 2.39
CA GLU A 30 -19.18 2.47 1.69
C GLU A 30 -20.06 1.55 2.53
N ALA A 31 -19.49 0.51 3.13
CA ALA A 31 -20.20 -0.35 4.06
C ALA A 31 -20.81 0.43 5.23
N GLU A 32 -20.08 1.39 5.79
CA GLU A 32 -20.60 2.27 6.86
C GLU A 32 -21.82 3.08 6.39
N ARG A 33 -21.78 3.62 5.15
CA ARG A 33 -22.93 4.32 4.55
C ARG A 33 -24.14 3.38 4.35
N TRP A 34 -23.91 2.15 3.89
CA TRP A 34 -24.98 1.15 3.72
C TRP A 34 -25.64 0.76 5.06
N ILE A 35 -24.83 0.67 6.12
CA ILE A 35 -25.35 0.38 7.47
C ILE A 35 -26.25 1.53 7.96
N VAL A 36 -25.80 2.77 7.87
CA VAL A 36 -26.58 3.94 8.26
C VAL A 36 -27.87 4.06 7.41
N ALA A 37 -27.83 3.63 6.16
CA ALA A 37 -29.00 3.59 5.27
C ALA A 37 -29.93 2.39 5.55
N GLY A 38 -29.69 1.57 6.59
CA GLY A 38 -30.55 0.44 6.97
C GLY A 38 -30.51 -0.74 6.00
N ARG A 39 -29.54 -0.81 5.09
CA ARG A 39 -29.41 -1.84 4.06
C ARG A 39 -28.80 -3.14 4.56
N VAL A 40 -28.20 -3.14 5.76
CA VAL A 40 -27.45 -4.27 6.31
C VAL A 40 -28.19 -4.86 7.50
N LYS A 41 -28.42 -6.20 7.48
CA LYS A 41 -28.95 -6.95 8.61
C LYS A 41 -27.89 -7.91 9.16
N VAL A 42 -27.91 -8.11 10.46
CA VAL A 42 -27.13 -9.15 11.14
C VAL A 42 -28.08 -9.94 12.04
N ASP A 43 -28.10 -11.28 11.86
CA ASP A 43 -28.94 -12.20 12.58
C ASP A 43 -30.43 -11.77 12.57
N GLY A 44 -30.90 -11.29 11.41
CA GLY A 44 -32.26 -10.84 11.14
C GLY A 44 -32.60 -9.41 11.60
N LYS A 45 -31.71 -8.71 12.31
CA LYS A 45 -31.91 -7.34 12.78
C LYS A 45 -31.20 -6.33 11.88
N VAL A 46 -31.90 -5.27 11.51
CA VAL A 46 -31.31 -4.13 10.76
C VAL A 46 -30.28 -3.43 11.66
N LEU A 47 -29.11 -3.13 11.10
CA LEU A 47 -28.09 -2.37 11.82
C LEU A 47 -28.33 -0.87 11.64
N GLU A 48 -28.25 -0.13 12.73
CA GLU A 48 -28.37 1.33 12.77
C GLU A 48 -27.00 2.01 12.93
N THR A 49 -25.96 1.25 13.33
CA THR A 49 -24.62 1.78 13.60
C THR A 49 -23.53 0.84 13.08
N PRO A 50 -22.43 1.38 12.50
CA PRO A 50 -21.30 0.60 12.06
C PRO A 50 -20.42 0.04 13.19
N ALA A 51 -20.72 0.33 14.46
CA ALA A 51 -19.97 -0.15 15.61
C ALA A 51 -20.15 -1.66 15.89
N CYS A 52 -20.99 -2.35 15.13
CA CYS A 52 -21.26 -3.77 15.28
C CYS A 52 -20.01 -4.64 14.98
N VAL A 53 -19.77 -5.62 15.87
CA VAL A 53 -18.77 -6.67 15.71
C VAL A 53 -19.48 -7.97 15.37
N VAL A 54 -19.02 -8.65 14.33
CA VAL A 54 -19.56 -9.91 13.83
C VAL A 54 -18.54 -11.03 13.92
N THR A 55 -19.02 -12.25 14.08
CA THR A 55 -18.20 -13.47 14.13
C THR A 55 -18.38 -14.30 12.85
N ALA A 56 -17.66 -15.41 12.75
CA ALA A 56 -17.85 -16.36 11.66
C ALA A 56 -19.26 -16.98 11.62
N LYS A 57 -19.99 -16.97 12.75
CA LYS A 57 -21.35 -17.53 12.89
C LYS A 57 -22.45 -16.53 12.56
N SER A 58 -22.15 -15.24 12.52
CA SER A 58 -23.14 -14.18 12.25
C SER A 58 -23.68 -14.29 10.84
N ARG A 59 -25.00 -14.27 10.70
CA ARG A 59 -25.72 -14.25 9.41
C ARG A 59 -25.87 -12.80 8.96
N ILE A 60 -25.20 -12.45 7.88
CA ILE A 60 -25.18 -11.08 7.36
C ILE A 60 -25.95 -11.05 6.05
N GLU A 61 -26.81 -10.04 5.90
CA GLU A 61 -27.56 -9.78 4.68
C GLU A 61 -27.35 -8.31 4.26
N VAL A 62 -27.28 -8.08 2.95
CA VAL A 62 -27.24 -6.74 2.35
C VAL A 62 -28.35 -6.68 1.31
N ASP A 63 -29.28 -5.74 1.44
CA ASP A 63 -30.47 -5.59 0.57
C ASP A 63 -31.27 -6.90 0.45
N GLY A 64 -31.39 -7.65 1.54
CA GLY A 64 -32.11 -8.93 1.59
C GLY A 64 -31.32 -10.13 1.05
N ASN A 65 -30.15 -9.93 0.50
CA ASN A 65 -29.29 -11.01 -0.01
C ASN A 65 -28.26 -11.44 1.03
N ALA A 66 -28.10 -12.75 1.23
CA ALA A 66 -27.08 -13.27 2.14
C ALA A 66 -25.67 -12.91 1.66
N LEU A 67 -24.82 -12.49 2.61
CA LEU A 67 -23.42 -12.16 2.31
C LEU A 67 -22.67 -13.39 1.82
N ALA A 68 -22.12 -13.32 0.62
CA ALA A 68 -21.29 -14.36 0.07
C ALA A 68 -20.02 -14.56 0.92
N ARG A 69 -19.51 -15.79 0.92
CA ARG A 69 -18.23 -16.08 1.57
C ARG A 69 -17.10 -15.35 0.86
N ALA A 70 -16.19 -14.76 1.66
CA ALA A 70 -15.01 -14.12 1.10
C ALA A 70 -14.17 -15.12 0.31
N GLU A 71 -13.68 -14.69 -0.86
CA GLU A 71 -12.72 -15.47 -1.63
C GLU A 71 -11.41 -15.73 -0.85
N PRO A 72 -10.68 -16.80 -1.17
CA PRO A 72 -9.33 -17.00 -0.66
C PRO A 72 -8.46 -15.75 -0.86
N THR A 73 -7.56 -15.50 0.08
CA THR A 73 -6.62 -14.39 -0.03
C THR A 73 -5.70 -14.58 -1.24
N LYS A 74 -5.64 -13.56 -2.09
CA LYS A 74 -4.80 -13.50 -3.28
C LYS A 74 -3.97 -12.24 -3.26
N LEU A 75 -2.78 -12.31 -3.86
CA LEU A 75 -1.86 -11.19 -4.03
C LEU A 75 -1.42 -11.13 -5.49
N TRP A 76 -1.48 -9.95 -6.08
CA TRP A 76 -1.06 -9.71 -7.47
C TRP A 76 0.08 -8.71 -7.52
N ARG A 77 0.98 -8.90 -8.46
CA ARG A 77 1.98 -7.92 -8.85
C ARG A 77 1.42 -7.13 -10.04
N HIS A 78 1.51 -5.83 -9.96
CA HIS A 78 1.09 -4.92 -11.03
C HIS A 78 2.22 -3.95 -11.34
N HIS A 79 2.52 -3.75 -12.61
CA HIS A 79 3.41 -2.68 -13.05
C HIS A 79 2.60 -1.39 -13.18
N LYS A 80 2.69 -0.51 -12.20
CA LYS A 80 2.03 0.79 -12.26
C LYS A 80 2.77 1.69 -13.24
N PRO A 81 2.13 2.20 -14.29
CA PRO A 81 2.72 3.22 -15.16
C PRO A 81 2.75 4.59 -14.47
N LYS A 82 3.52 5.52 -15.03
CA LYS A 82 3.48 6.94 -14.67
C LYS A 82 2.13 7.54 -15.03
N GLY A 83 1.66 8.53 -14.27
CA GLY A 83 0.45 9.30 -14.58
C GLY A 83 -0.83 8.79 -13.92
N LEU A 84 -0.80 7.65 -13.23
CA LEU A 84 -1.95 7.12 -12.49
C LEU A 84 -1.82 7.34 -10.98
N LEU A 85 -2.92 7.71 -10.32
CA LEU A 85 -2.99 7.83 -8.87
C LEU A 85 -3.25 6.46 -8.22
N THR A 86 -2.61 6.20 -7.08
CA THR A 86 -2.89 5.01 -6.27
C THR A 86 -4.00 5.33 -5.25
N THR A 87 -5.22 5.53 -5.76
CA THR A 87 -6.43 5.76 -4.97
C THR A 87 -7.64 5.15 -5.67
N ASN A 88 -8.66 4.73 -4.91
CA ASN A 88 -9.92 4.24 -5.48
C ASN A 88 -10.85 5.36 -5.94
N ASN A 89 -10.65 6.58 -5.44
CA ASN A 89 -11.43 7.74 -5.81
C ASN A 89 -10.56 8.99 -5.71
N ASP A 90 -10.62 9.83 -6.74
CA ASP A 90 -9.96 11.13 -6.77
C ASP A 90 -11.00 12.23 -6.94
N PRO A 91 -11.08 13.21 -6.01
CA PRO A 91 -12.05 14.31 -6.10
C PRO A 91 -11.87 15.20 -7.34
N GLU A 92 -10.66 15.25 -7.90
CA GLU A 92 -10.32 16.06 -9.07
C GLU A 92 -10.53 15.29 -10.39
N GLY A 93 -11.01 14.04 -10.32
CA GLY A 93 -11.30 13.22 -11.50
C GLY A 93 -10.09 12.74 -12.30
N ARG A 94 -8.87 12.77 -11.71
CA ARG A 94 -7.66 12.26 -12.37
C ARG A 94 -7.69 10.73 -12.44
N ASP A 95 -7.04 10.18 -13.44
CA ASP A 95 -6.96 8.74 -13.64
C ASP A 95 -6.30 7.99 -12.48
N THR A 96 -6.90 6.88 -12.10
CA THR A 96 -6.41 6.02 -11.01
C THR A 96 -5.98 4.65 -11.53
N VAL A 97 -5.08 4.00 -10.79
CA VAL A 97 -4.66 2.62 -11.09
C VAL A 97 -5.86 1.68 -11.19
N PHE A 98 -6.86 1.85 -10.32
CA PHE A 98 -7.98 0.92 -10.22
C PHE A 98 -8.93 0.98 -11.41
N GLN A 99 -9.00 2.11 -12.13
CA GLN A 99 -9.79 2.25 -13.35
C GLN A 99 -9.18 1.51 -14.55
N HIS A 100 -7.87 1.25 -14.50
CA HIS A 100 -7.11 0.59 -15.58
C HIS A 100 -6.82 -0.89 -15.29
N LEU A 101 -7.37 -1.45 -14.20
CA LEU A 101 -7.23 -2.87 -13.91
C LEU A 101 -8.20 -3.70 -14.77
N PRO A 102 -7.84 -4.94 -15.12
CA PRO A 102 -8.75 -5.83 -15.85
C PRO A 102 -10.08 -6.03 -15.12
N ALA A 103 -11.20 -5.98 -15.83
CA ALA A 103 -12.54 -6.20 -15.26
C ALA A 103 -12.72 -7.60 -14.63
N THR A 104 -11.90 -8.56 -15.01
CA THR A 104 -11.87 -9.92 -14.45
C THR A 104 -11.23 -9.98 -13.06
N LEU A 105 -10.54 -8.91 -12.63
CA LEU A 105 -9.94 -8.85 -11.31
C LEU A 105 -11.04 -8.59 -10.27
N PRO A 106 -11.08 -9.36 -9.16
CA PRO A 106 -12.00 -9.03 -8.08
C PRO A 106 -11.65 -7.65 -7.49
N ARG A 107 -12.53 -7.13 -6.65
CA ARG A 107 -12.23 -5.91 -5.91
C ARG A 107 -10.93 -6.06 -5.11
N VAL A 108 -9.95 -5.22 -5.38
CA VAL A 108 -8.63 -5.23 -4.72
C VAL A 108 -8.34 -3.91 -4.03
N VAL A 109 -7.37 -3.95 -3.12
CA VAL A 109 -6.71 -2.80 -2.49
C VAL A 109 -5.22 -2.86 -2.78
N SER A 110 -4.56 -1.70 -2.83
CA SER A 110 -3.10 -1.65 -2.97
C SER A 110 -2.40 -1.90 -1.63
N VAL A 111 -1.22 -2.49 -1.68
CA VAL A 111 -0.26 -2.56 -0.57
C VAL A 111 0.63 -1.32 -0.64
N GLY A 112 0.31 -0.34 0.18
CA GLY A 112 0.93 0.97 0.10
C GLY A 112 0.53 1.74 -1.18
N ARG A 113 1.31 2.76 -1.45
CA ARG A 113 1.06 3.64 -2.61
C ARG A 113 2.35 3.92 -3.37
N LEU A 114 2.20 4.26 -4.63
CA LEU A 114 3.20 4.94 -5.43
C LEU A 114 2.64 6.30 -5.85
N ASP A 115 3.47 7.32 -5.85
CA ASP A 115 3.09 8.66 -6.30
C ASP A 115 2.69 8.66 -7.79
N LEU A 116 2.00 9.71 -8.23
CA LEU A 116 1.56 9.93 -9.61
C LEU A 116 2.70 9.69 -10.62
N ASN A 117 3.86 10.29 -10.36
CA ASN A 117 5.05 10.23 -11.22
C ASN A 117 6.05 9.13 -10.83
N THR A 118 5.61 8.10 -10.11
CA THR A 118 6.41 6.92 -9.76
C THR A 118 5.87 5.70 -10.47
N GLU A 119 6.75 4.91 -11.05
CA GLU A 119 6.47 3.71 -11.84
C GLU A 119 6.87 2.45 -11.08
N GLY A 120 6.50 1.30 -11.62
CA GLY A 120 7.04 0.00 -11.23
C GLY A 120 6.12 -0.80 -10.32
N LEU A 121 6.69 -1.69 -9.52
CA LEU A 121 5.97 -2.70 -8.78
C LEU A 121 4.98 -2.10 -7.77
N LEU A 122 3.70 -2.35 -7.98
CA LEU A 122 2.62 -2.15 -7.03
C LEU A 122 1.99 -3.51 -6.69
N LEU A 123 1.88 -3.82 -5.41
CA LEU A 123 1.18 -5.01 -4.96
C LEU A 123 -0.29 -4.70 -4.75
N LEU A 124 -1.16 -5.61 -5.20
CA LEU A 124 -2.61 -5.53 -5.05
C LEU A 124 -3.10 -6.80 -4.33
N THR A 125 -4.11 -6.69 -3.49
CA THR A 125 -4.69 -7.84 -2.81
C THR A 125 -6.20 -7.67 -2.60
N ASN A 126 -6.94 -8.78 -2.55
CA ASN A 126 -8.34 -8.80 -2.13
C ASN A 126 -8.50 -8.85 -0.61
N ASP A 127 -7.40 -8.80 0.16
CA ASP A 127 -7.39 -8.89 1.61
C ASP A 127 -6.72 -7.67 2.26
N GLY A 128 -7.54 -6.77 2.81
CA GLY A 128 -7.04 -5.56 3.49
C GLY A 128 -6.27 -5.84 4.79
N ALA A 129 -6.39 -7.03 5.39
CA ALA A 129 -5.57 -7.41 6.54
C ALA A 129 -4.15 -7.78 6.08
N LEU A 130 -4.04 -8.52 4.96
CA LEU A 130 -2.75 -8.79 4.32
C LEU A 130 -2.09 -7.48 3.87
N ALA A 131 -2.83 -6.59 3.19
CA ALA A 131 -2.29 -5.29 2.79
C ALA A 131 -1.69 -4.55 3.99
N ARG A 132 -2.45 -4.44 5.08
CA ARG A 132 -2.00 -3.78 6.30
C ARG A 132 -0.75 -4.43 6.90
N HIS A 133 -0.72 -5.77 6.97
CA HIS A 133 0.45 -6.51 7.48
C HIS A 133 1.71 -6.19 6.67
N LEU A 134 1.60 -6.19 5.34
CA LEU A 134 2.72 -5.92 4.43
C LEU A 134 3.20 -4.45 4.49
N GLU A 135 2.32 -3.51 4.84
CA GLU A 135 2.63 -2.08 4.97
C GLU A 135 3.33 -1.72 6.28
N LEU A 136 3.16 -2.53 7.33
CA LEU A 136 3.68 -2.20 8.67
C LEU A 136 5.19 -1.97 8.62
N PRO A 137 5.70 -0.88 9.23
CA PRO A 137 7.15 -0.65 9.35
C PRO A 137 7.87 -1.77 10.07
N SER A 138 7.19 -2.46 11.01
CA SER A 138 7.74 -3.59 11.78
C SER A 138 8.08 -4.81 10.91
N THR A 139 7.50 -4.95 9.72
CA THR A 139 7.90 -6.01 8.78
C THR A 139 9.29 -5.78 8.19
N GLY A 140 9.79 -4.56 8.24
CA GLY A 140 11.14 -4.18 7.82
C GLY A 140 11.43 -4.48 6.35
N TRP A 141 10.40 -4.63 5.52
CA TRP A 141 10.59 -5.04 4.13
C TRP A 141 11.31 -3.98 3.32
N ARG A 142 12.40 -4.43 2.69
CA ARG A 142 13.24 -3.63 1.85
C ARG A 142 12.54 -3.31 0.51
N ARG A 143 12.60 -2.05 0.10
CA ARG A 143 12.09 -1.56 -1.18
C ARG A 143 13.27 -1.10 -2.01
N ARG A 144 13.40 -1.62 -3.24
CA ARG A 144 14.46 -1.22 -4.16
C ARG A 144 13.89 -0.39 -5.29
N TYR A 145 14.63 0.65 -5.62
CA TYR A 145 14.25 1.60 -6.65
C TYR A 145 15.41 1.84 -7.61
N ARG A 146 15.05 2.10 -8.85
CA ARG A 146 15.94 2.70 -9.85
C ARG A 146 15.51 4.13 -10.07
N VAL A 147 16.43 5.06 -9.95
CA VAL A 147 16.15 6.50 -9.94
C VAL A 147 17.03 7.20 -10.97
N ARG A 148 16.42 7.93 -11.88
CA ARG A 148 17.15 8.83 -12.76
C ARG A 148 17.10 10.22 -12.17
N VAL A 149 18.27 10.80 -11.98
CA VAL A 149 18.43 12.16 -11.48
C VAL A 149 19.14 13.05 -12.51
N HIS A 150 18.84 14.33 -12.46
CA HIS A 150 19.59 15.38 -13.12
C HIS A 150 20.32 16.19 -12.06
N GLY A 151 21.60 16.51 -12.30
CA GLY A 151 22.47 17.22 -11.37
C GLY A 151 23.82 16.55 -11.21
N ASN A 152 24.67 17.14 -10.38
CA ASN A 152 26.00 16.60 -10.10
C ASN A 152 25.96 15.69 -8.87
N VAL A 153 26.08 14.38 -9.10
CA VAL A 153 26.05 13.38 -8.01
C VAL A 153 27.41 13.37 -7.31
N ASP A 154 27.40 13.70 -6.01
CA ASP A 154 28.53 13.45 -5.09
C ASP A 154 28.36 12.05 -4.49
N GLU A 155 29.21 11.11 -4.92
CA GLU A 155 29.15 9.72 -4.43
C GLU A 155 29.47 9.58 -2.95
N LYS A 156 30.30 10.48 -2.38
CA LYS A 156 30.59 10.46 -0.94
C LYS A 156 29.38 10.92 -0.12
N ALA A 157 28.66 11.94 -0.59
CA ALA A 157 27.42 12.39 0.01
C ALA A 157 26.33 11.31 -0.13
N LEU A 158 26.26 10.65 -1.30
CA LEU A 158 25.33 9.55 -1.55
C LEU A 158 25.56 8.37 -0.59
N ALA A 159 26.82 8.01 -0.34
CA ALA A 159 27.17 6.92 0.60
C ALA A 159 26.75 7.23 2.05
N ARG A 160 26.81 8.50 2.50
CA ARG A 160 26.40 8.92 3.84
C ARG A 160 24.89 8.74 4.10
N LEU A 161 24.07 8.57 3.09
CA LEU A 161 22.64 8.25 3.27
C LEU A 161 22.42 6.92 4.00
N ALA A 162 23.41 6.04 4.06
CA ALA A 162 23.37 4.81 4.86
C ALA A 162 23.23 5.07 6.37
N ASP A 163 23.64 6.25 6.85
CA ASP A 163 23.50 6.67 8.25
C ASP A 163 22.14 7.35 8.52
N GLY A 164 21.32 7.49 7.48
CA GLY A 164 20.10 8.30 7.51
C GLY A 164 20.37 9.78 7.34
N VAL A 165 19.31 10.57 7.18
CA VAL A 165 19.42 12.04 7.00
C VAL A 165 18.22 12.75 7.65
N ARG A 166 18.45 13.94 8.16
CA ARG A 166 17.42 14.83 8.70
C ARG A 166 17.23 16.03 7.78
N ILE A 167 15.99 16.20 7.28
CA ILE A 167 15.63 17.27 6.34
C ILE A 167 14.40 17.98 6.89
N GLU A 168 14.46 19.29 7.08
CA GLU A 168 13.34 20.12 7.56
C GLU A 168 12.64 19.54 8.80
N GLY A 169 13.40 19.04 9.76
CA GLY A 169 12.87 18.45 10.99
C GLY A 169 12.41 17.00 10.88
N VAL A 170 12.31 16.43 9.66
CA VAL A 170 11.95 15.04 9.41
C VAL A 170 13.20 14.18 9.34
N SER A 171 13.29 13.13 10.18
CA SER A 171 14.37 12.14 10.11
C SER A 171 13.99 11.05 9.13
N TYR A 172 14.85 10.76 8.16
CA TYR A 172 14.77 9.64 7.23
C TYR A 172 15.77 8.58 7.65
N GLY A 173 15.36 7.31 7.62
CA GLY A 173 16.21 6.18 7.98
C GLY A 173 17.28 5.90 6.92
N ALA A 174 18.06 4.85 7.17
CA ALA A 174 19.13 4.42 6.28
C ALA A 174 18.65 4.15 4.85
N ILE A 175 19.31 4.76 3.88
CA ILE A 175 19.13 4.52 2.44
C ILE A 175 20.44 4.03 1.87
N GLU A 176 20.49 2.77 1.46
CA GLU A 176 21.61 2.26 0.67
C GLU A 176 21.47 2.84 -0.75
N ALA A 177 22.45 3.62 -1.18
CA ALA A 177 22.42 4.31 -2.46
C ALA A 177 23.72 4.08 -3.22
N LYS A 178 23.63 3.80 -4.54
CA LYS A 178 24.76 3.60 -5.42
C LYS A 178 24.48 4.26 -6.77
N MET A 179 25.48 4.88 -7.34
CA MET A 179 25.45 5.34 -8.73
C MET A 179 25.75 4.17 -9.66
N ASP A 180 24.82 3.89 -10.59
CA ASP A 180 24.98 2.82 -11.60
C ASP A 180 25.66 3.34 -12.86
N SER A 181 25.30 4.55 -13.31
CA SER A 181 25.87 5.17 -14.51
C SER A 181 25.65 6.68 -14.52
N ARG A 182 26.49 7.40 -15.24
CA ARG A 182 26.39 8.86 -15.48
C ARG A 182 26.43 9.14 -16.97
N GLN A 183 25.57 10.03 -17.46
CA GLN A 183 25.52 10.47 -18.84
C GLN A 183 25.01 11.92 -18.94
N ARG A 184 25.87 12.85 -19.40
CA ARG A 184 25.54 14.27 -19.76
C ARG A 184 24.62 14.94 -18.70
N GLY A 185 25.06 15.10 -17.45
CA GLY A 185 24.30 15.77 -16.40
C GLY A 185 23.15 14.94 -15.81
N ASN A 186 22.93 13.72 -16.30
CA ASN A 186 22.00 12.75 -15.69
C ASN A 186 22.78 11.58 -15.11
N ALA A 187 22.24 10.98 -14.06
CA ALA A 187 22.75 9.73 -13.52
C ALA A 187 21.61 8.77 -13.21
N TRP A 188 21.89 7.48 -13.30
CA TRP A 188 21.04 6.44 -12.75
C TRP A 188 21.58 5.97 -11.41
N LEU A 189 20.71 5.89 -10.44
CA LEU A 189 21.01 5.45 -9.08
C LEU A 189 20.17 4.22 -8.74
N SER A 190 20.75 3.28 -8.01
CA SER A 190 20.04 2.22 -7.30
C SER A 190 19.90 2.61 -5.84
N LEU A 191 18.67 2.66 -5.33
CA LEU A 191 18.37 2.96 -3.94
C LEU A 191 17.63 1.82 -3.26
N SER A 192 17.95 1.56 -1.98
CA SER A 192 17.31 0.54 -1.18
C SER A 192 17.04 1.06 0.23
N LEU A 193 15.78 0.98 0.69
CA LEU A 193 15.33 1.49 1.98
C LEU A 193 14.24 0.59 2.58
N LYS A 194 14.06 0.65 3.92
CA LYS A 194 13.07 -0.16 4.65
C LYS A 194 11.80 0.62 4.98
N GLU A 195 11.86 1.92 5.01
CA GLU A 195 10.70 2.78 5.24
C GLU A 195 10.08 3.31 3.93
N GLY A 196 9.03 4.09 4.02
CA GLY A 196 8.32 4.63 2.84
C GLY A 196 7.54 5.86 3.25
N LYS A 197 8.25 6.86 3.78
CA LYS A 197 7.68 8.16 4.10
C LYS A 197 7.21 8.86 2.83
N ASN A 198 6.31 9.80 2.99
CA ASN A 198 5.76 10.53 1.84
C ASN A 198 6.86 11.18 1.01
N ARG A 199 6.94 10.80 -0.29
CA ARG A 199 7.90 11.29 -1.27
C ARG A 199 9.38 11.24 -0.83
N GLU A 200 9.71 10.28 0.03
CA GLU A 200 11.01 10.17 0.71
C GLU A 200 12.20 10.30 -0.23
N ILE A 201 12.27 9.45 -1.26
CA ILE A 201 13.38 9.49 -2.23
C ILE A 201 13.47 10.85 -2.92
N ARG A 202 12.34 11.45 -3.31
CA ARG A 202 12.35 12.75 -4.00
C ARG A 202 12.85 13.87 -3.10
N ARG A 203 12.44 13.88 -1.83
CA ARG A 203 12.90 14.88 -0.84
C ARG A 203 14.39 14.72 -0.51
N VAL A 204 14.84 13.46 -0.37
CA VAL A 204 16.26 13.19 -0.10
C VAL A 204 17.13 13.58 -1.30
N MET A 205 16.72 13.28 -2.53
CA MET A 205 17.45 13.69 -3.72
C MET A 205 17.46 15.22 -3.89
N GLU A 206 16.32 15.88 -3.67
CA GLU A 206 16.20 17.35 -3.70
C GLU A 206 17.13 18.02 -2.67
N HIS A 207 17.23 17.48 -1.46
CA HIS A 207 18.20 17.94 -0.44
C HIS A 207 19.66 17.80 -0.87
N MET A 208 19.95 16.93 -1.82
CA MET A 208 21.27 16.75 -2.43
C MET A 208 21.44 17.55 -3.74
N ASP A 209 20.57 18.52 -4.01
CA ASP A 209 20.51 19.30 -5.26
C ASP A 209 20.36 18.42 -6.52
N LEU A 210 19.66 17.29 -6.39
CA LEU A 210 19.38 16.34 -7.48
C LEU A 210 17.89 16.33 -7.84
N GLN A 211 17.57 16.63 -9.08
CA GLN A 211 16.20 16.56 -9.60
C GLN A 211 15.87 15.13 -10.05
N VAL A 212 14.87 14.48 -9.41
CA VAL A 212 14.39 13.17 -9.83
C VAL A 212 13.53 13.29 -11.09
N THR A 213 14.05 12.79 -12.22
CA THR A 213 13.37 12.78 -13.53
C THR A 213 12.61 11.50 -13.80
N ARG A 214 13.03 10.35 -13.22
CA ARG A 214 12.33 9.06 -13.28
C ARG A 214 12.54 8.28 -12.00
N LEU A 215 11.50 7.61 -11.52
CA LEU A 215 11.53 6.82 -10.29
C LEU A 215 10.74 5.52 -10.50
N ILE A 216 11.41 4.39 -10.40
CA ILE A 216 10.86 3.06 -10.66
C ILE A 216 11.07 2.17 -9.44
N ARG A 217 10.00 1.64 -8.84
CA ARG A 217 10.13 0.63 -7.79
C ARG A 217 10.34 -0.74 -8.39
N LEU A 218 11.51 -1.33 -8.17
CA LEU A 218 11.90 -2.65 -8.70
C LEU A 218 11.45 -3.80 -7.81
N SER A 219 11.44 -3.59 -6.49
CA SER A 219 11.01 -4.65 -5.56
C SER A 219 10.36 -4.11 -4.30
N TYR A 220 9.58 -4.97 -3.67
CA TYR A 220 8.95 -4.78 -2.36
C TYR A 220 9.07 -6.08 -1.56
N GLY A 221 9.97 -6.13 -0.57
CA GLY A 221 10.34 -7.38 0.09
C GLY A 221 10.79 -8.44 -0.93
N PRO A 222 10.20 -9.65 -0.88
CA PRO A 222 10.54 -10.75 -1.79
C PRO A 222 9.97 -10.55 -3.21
N PHE A 223 9.03 -9.64 -3.40
CA PHE A 223 8.37 -9.45 -4.70
C PHE A 223 9.20 -8.56 -5.61
N GLN A 224 9.37 -9.01 -6.84
CA GLN A 224 10.15 -8.33 -7.88
C GLN A 224 9.22 -7.83 -8.98
N LEU A 225 9.55 -6.69 -9.61
CA LEU A 225 8.89 -6.25 -10.83
C LEU A 225 9.11 -7.27 -11.96
N GLY A 226 10.37 -7.69 -12.16
CA GLY A 226 10.73 -8.59 -13.23
C GLY A 226 10.33 -8.03 -14.60
N ASP A 227 9.86 -8.92 -15.47
CA ASP A 227 9.44 -8.62 -16.86
C ASP A 227 7.94 -8.32 -16.96
N LEU A 228 7.31 -7.83 -15.89
CA LEU A 228 5.91 -7.38 -15.95
C LEU A 228 5.80 -6.24 -16.97
N PRO A 229 4.85 -6.33 -17.91
CA PRO A 229 4.60 -5.32 -18.93
C PRO A 229 4.17 -3.98 -18.35
#